data_58c9ec26b3e67cbd628ef8faa5f4963f
#
_entry.id   58c9ec26b3e67cbd628ef8faa5f4963f
#
_cell.length_a   1.000
_cell.length_b   1.000
_cell.length_c   1.000
_cell.angle_alpha   90.00
_cell.angle_beta   90.00
_cell.angle_gamma   90.00
#
_symmetry.space_group_name_H-M   'P 1'
#
loop_
_entity.id
_entity.type
_entity.pdbx_description
1 polymer ?
#
loop_
_entity_poly.entity_id
_entity_poly.type
_entity_poly.pdbx_seq_one_letter_code
_entity_poly.pdbx_strand_id
1 'polypeptide(L)'
;MKQANLGLIFFPAFDWMISPGHPERQERLLYTRDQLTEEGLFDRPEIREYRLRMAEINDLQRAHVGVPSIAKLITPAHLASAGGCMTAADAVMSGEVKRAFALVRPPGHHAMRIVHGI
;
A
#
# COMPACT_ATOMS: atom_id res chain seq x y z
N MET A 1 -10.91 20.59 -17.74
CA MET A 1 -10.02 20.10 -16.69
C MET A 1 -9.19 18.94 -17.20
N LYS A 2 -7.88 19.00 -16.97
CA LYS A 2 -7.03 17.86 -17.30
C LYS A 2 -7.33 16.70 -16.36
N GLN A 3 -7.57 15.51 -16.92
CA GLN A 3 -7.74 14.29 -16.14
C GLN A 3 -6.41 13.92 -15.49
N ALA A 4 -6.44 13.52 -14.22
CA ALA A 4 -5.26 13.02 -13.54
C ALA A 4 -4.76 11.73 -14.23
N ASN A 5 -3.45 11.60 -14.38
CA ASN A 5 -2.84 10.45 -15.04
C ASN A 5 -2.36 9.40 -14.06
N LEU A 6 -1.93 9.84 -12.88
CA LEU A 6 -1.33 8.95 -11.88
C LEU A 6 -1.99 9.16 -10.53
N GLY A 7 -2.47 8.07 -9.95
CA GLY A 7 -2.92 8.04 -8.56
C GLY A 7 -1.78 7.62 -7.65
N LEU A 8 -1.65 8.27 -6.50
CA LEU A 8 -0.67 7.90 -5.48
C LEU A 8 -1.38 7.61 -4.17
N ILE A 9 -1.02 6.50 -3.56
CA ILE A 9 -1.48 6.10 -2.24
C ILE A 9 -0.24 5.93 -1.36
N PHE A 10 -0.26 6.52 -0.17
CA PHE A 10 0.89 6.49 0.74
C PHE A 10 0.49 5.95 2.11
N PHE A 11 1.27 4.99 2.59
CA PHE A 11 1.10 4.44 3.95
C PHE A 11 2.43 3.92 4.48
N PRO A 12 3.07 4.61 5.43
CA PRO A 12 4.39 4.22 5.94
C PRO A 12 4.37 3.14 7.01
N ALA A 13 3.22 2.79 7.57
CA ALA A 13 3.06 1.81 8.66
C ALA A 13 3.92 2.15 9.88
N PHE A 14 3.60 3.24 10.57
CA PHE A 14 4.37 3.74 11.71
C PHE A 14 4.52 2.72 12.85
N ASP A 15 3.50 1.91 13.06
CA ASP A 15 3.43 1.00 14.21
C ASP A 15 3.77 -0.45 13.85
N TRP A 16 4.46 -0.65 12.74
CA TRP A 16 4.80 -1.99 12.29
C TRP A 16 6.27 -2.09 11.90
N MET A 17 6.92 -3.18 12.34
CA MET A 17 8.30 -3.50 11.96
C MET A 17 8.50 -5.01 11.98
N ILE A 18 9.45 -5.51 11.18
CA ILE A 18 9.86 -6.92 11.19
C ILE A 18 10.65 -7.18 12.47
N SER A 19 11.65 -6.36 12.74
CA SER A 19 12.47 -6.41 13.95
C SER A 19 13.22 -5.09 14.09
N PRO A 20 13.67 -4.74 15.32
CA PRO A 20 14.50 -3.55 15.51
C PRO A 20 15.76 -3.60 14.62
N GLY A 21 16.03 -2.52 13.92
CA GLY A 21 17.19 -2.43 13.04
C GLY A 21 17.05 -3.07 11.68
N HIS A 22 15.90 -3.70 11.38
CA HIS A 22 15.66 -4.27 10.05
C HIS A 22 15.60 -3.15 8.99
N PRO A 23 16.19 -3.34 7.80
CA PRO A 23 16.18 -2.30 6.77
C PRO A 23 14.79 -2.00 6.19
N GLU A 24 13.82 -2.91 6.30
CA GLU A 24 12.42 -2.62 5.92
C GLU A 24 11.77 -1.81 7.04
N ARG A 25 11.80 -0.47 6.92
CA ARG A 25 11.40 0.48 7.96
C ARG A 25 10.50 1.57 7.39
N GLN A 26 9.75 2.23 8.27
CA GLN A 26 8.88 3.35 7.88
C GLN A 26 9.66 4.48 7.21
N GLU A 27 10.90 4.72 7.62
CA GLU A 27 11.74 5.79 7.07
C GLU A 27 12.00 5.62 5.58
N ARG A 28 12.02 4.38 5.07
CA ARG A 28 12.14 4.13 3.64
C ARG A 28 11.08 4.89 2.84
N LEU A 29 9.84 4.83 3.32
CA LEU A 29 8.71 5.46 2.64
C LEU A 29 8.61 6.94 2.99
N LEU A 30 8.92 7.31 4.22
CA LEU A 30 8.90 8.70 4.65
C LEU A 30 9.92 9.53 3.87
N TYR A 31 11.15 9.05 3.75
CA TYR A 31 12.20 9.74 2.99
C TYR A 31 11.87 9.77 1.50
N THR A 32 11.29 8.71 0.97
CA THR A 32 10.84 8.68 -0.42
C THR A 32 9.79 9.77 -0.66
N ARG A 33 8.79 9.86 0.21
CA ARG A 33 7.75 10.89 0.08
C ARG A 33 8.34 12.30 0.20
N ASP A 34 9.24 12.50 1.15
CA ASP A 34 9.91 13.79 1.33
C ASP A 34 10.66 14.22 0.07
N GLN A 35 11.40 13.29 -0.54
CA GLN A 35 12.11 13.56 -1.78
C GLN A 35 11.17 13.92 -2.93
N LEU A 36 10.09 13.16 -3.07
CA LEU A 36 9.08 13.43 -4.10
C LEU A 36 8.42 14.79 -3.89
N THR A 37 8.21 15.18 -2.64
CA THR A 37 7.66 16.49 -2.30
C THR A 37 8.64 17.61 -2.69
N GLU A 38 9.91 17.45 -2.37
CA GLU A 38 10.95 18.41 -2.74
C GLU A 38 11.09 18.57 -4.25
N GLU A 39 10.92 17.47 -5.00
CA GLU A 39 10.96 17.49 -6.46
C GLU A 39 9.68 18.08 -7.09
N GLY A 40 8.71 18.49 -6.28
CA GLY A 40 7.48 19.10 -6.75
C GLY A 40 6.47 18.15 -7.36
N LEU A 41 6.59 16.84 -7.07
CA LEU A 41 5.70 15.85 -7.68
C LEU A 41 4.24 16.10 -7.30
N PHE A 42 3.97 16.43 -6.04
CA PHE A 42 2.60 16.59 -5.54
C PHE A 42 1.95 17.89 -6.00
N ASP A 43 2.71 18.81 -6.58
CA ASP A 43 2.18 20.06 -7.15
C ASP A 43 1.73 19.88 -8.61
N ARG A 44 1.97 18.74 -9.19
CA ARG A 44 1.64 18.49 -10.61
C ARG A 44 0.16 18.15 -10.75
N PRO A 45 -0.56 18.78 -11.69
CA PRO A 45 -1.99 18.53 -11.87
C PRO A 45 -2.30 17.13 -12.39
N GLU A 46 -1.33 16.43 -12.97
CA GLU A 46 -1.49 15.05 -13.45
C GLU A 46 -1.46 14.02 -12.33
N ILE A 47 -1.05 14.43 -11.11
CA ILE A 47 -0.92 13.54 -9.96
C ILE A 47 -2.11 13.76 -9.03
N ARG A 48 -2.76 12.68 -8.64
CA ARG A 48 -3.85 12.71 -7.66
C ARG A 48 -3.52 11.81 -6.50
N GLU A 49 -3.55 12.34 -5.28
CA GLU A 49 -3.39 11.54 -4.07
C GLU A 49 -4.73 10.96 -3.65
N TYR A 50 -4.71 9.71 -3.23
CA TYR A 50 -5.87 9.00 -2.70
C TYR A 50 -5.60 8.61 -1.26
N ARG A 51 -6.63 8.75 -0.43
CA ARG A 51 -6.63 8.15 0.89
C ARG A 51 -6.98 6.67 0.71
N LEU A 52 -6.21 5.79 1.33
CA LEU A 52 -6.48 4.36 1.24
C LEU A 52 -7.77 4.00 1.98
N ARG A 53 -8.46 2.97 1.49
CA ARG A 53 -9.46 2.25 2.26
C ARG A 53 -8.80 1.03 2.90
N MET A 54 -9.27 0.64 4.07
CA MET A 54 -8.76 -0.55 4.73
C MET A 54 -9.28 -1.81 4.02
N ALA A 55 -8.41 -2.80 3.87
CA ALA A 55 -8.86 -4.13 3.50
C ALA A 55 -9.55 -4.78 4.69
N GLU A 56 -10.36 -5.79 4.43
CA GLU A 56 -10.94 -6.64 5.46
C GLU A 56 -10.18 -7.96 5.56
N ILE A 57 -10.30 -8.64 6.67
CA ILE A 57 -9.64 -9.95 6.87
C ILE A 57 -10.01 -10.91 5.74
N ASN A 58 -11.26 -10.89 5.28
CA ASN A 58 -11.71 -11.74 4.19
C ASN A 58 -10.95 -11.49 2.88
N ASP A 59 -10.51 -10.27 2.64
CA ASP A 59 -9.71 -9.96 1.45
C ASP A 59 -8.38 -10.71 1.47
N LEU A 60 -7.73 -10.75 2.63
CA LEU A 60 -6.47 -11.45 2.78
C LEU A 60 -6.67 -12.97 2.80
N GLN A 61 -7.75 -13.44 3.39
CA GLN A 61 -8.08 -14.87 3.42
C GLN A 61 -8.32 -15.44 2.03
N ARG A 62 -8.88 -14.65 1.12
CA ARG A 62 -9.06 -15.09 -0.27
C ARG A 62 -7.72 -15.33 -0.99
N ALA A 63 -6.69 -14.57 -0.63
CA ALA A 63 -5.36 -14.71 -1.21
C ALA A 63 -4.53 -15.81 -0.51
N HIS A 64 -4.70 -15.97 0.80
CA HIS A 64 -3.91 -16.89 1.63
C HIS A 64 -4.74 -18.09 2.07
N VAL A 65 -5.33 -18.79 1.12
CA VAL A 65 -6.25 -19.90 1.39
C VAL A 65 -5.58 -21.08 2.10
N GLY A 66 -4.27 -21.22 1.97
CA GLY A 66 -3.51 -22.31 2.60
C GLY A 66 -2.89 -21.95 3.96
N VAL A 67 -3.26 -20.81 4.55
CA VAL A 67 -2.73 -20.35 5.85
C VAL A 67 -3.86 -20.39 6.88
N PRO A 68 -4.01 -21.48 7.66
CA PRO A 68 -5.18 -21.67 8.53
C PRO A 68 -5.37 -20.60 9.60
N SER A 69 -4.29 -19.98 10.07
CA SER A 69 -4.33 -19.00 11.14
C SER A 69 -4.00 -17.59 10.66
N ILE A 70 -4.26 -17.29 9.39
CA ILE A 70 -3.91 -15.98 8.82
C ILE A 70 -4.50 -14.83 9.63
N ALA A 71 -5.73 -14.97 10.13
CA ALA A 71 -6.39 -13.93 10.92
C ALA A 71 -5.62 -13.56 12.19
N LYS A 72 -4.85 -14.48 12.76
CA LYS A 72 -4.03 -14.22 13.94
C LYS A 72 -2.72 -13.50 13.62
N LEU A 73 -2.31 -13.52 12.35
CA LEU A 73 -1.07 -12.91 11.88
C LEU A 73 -1.29 -11.51 11.31
N ILE A 74 -2.53 -11.20 10.95
CA ILE A 74 -2.89 -9.93 10.33
C ILE A 74 -2.93 -8.82 11.40
N THR A 75 -2.27 -7.71 11.09
CA THR A 75 -2.32 -6.49 11.91
C THR A 75 -3.05 -5.39 11.11
N PRO A 76 -3.46 -4.29 11.77
CA PRO A 76 -4.02 -3.14 11.04
C PRO A 76 -3.09 -2.62 9.93
N ALA A 77 -1.77 -2.70 10.12
CA ALA A 77 -0.82 -2.30 9.09
C ALA A 77 -0.95 -3.16 7.83
N HIS A 78 -1.14 -4.46 7.98
CA HIS A 78 -1.38 -5.36 6.85
C HIS A 78 -2.66 -5.00 6.09
N LEU A 79 -3.73 -4.69 6.83
CA LEU A 79 -5.01 -4.31 6.24
C LEU A 79 -4.91 -2.97 5.50
N ALA A 80 -4.16 -2.02 6.04
CA ALA A 80 -3.94 -0.73 5.40
C ALA A 80 -3.09 -0.88 4.13
N SER A 81 -2.02 -1.67 4.19
CA SER A 81 -1.14 -1.90 3.04
C SER A 81 -1.90 -2.56 1.88
N ALA A 82 -2.63 -3.64 2.18
CA ALA A 82 -3.47 -4.31 1.17
C ALA A 82 -4.56 -3.36 0.66
N GLY A 83 -5.19 -2.63 1.56
CA GLY A 83 -6.22 -1.65 1.22
C GLY A 83 -5.70 -0.54 0.32
N GLY A 84 -4.46 -0.10 0.51
CA GLY A 84 -3.80 0.86 -0.36
C GLY A 84 -3.66 0.36 -1.78
N CYS A 85 -3.28 -0.90 -1.95
CA CYS A 85 -3.19 -1.54 -3.26
C CYS A 85 -4.58 -1.69 -3.90
N MET A 86 -5.59 -2.04 -3.11
CA MET A 86 -6.97 -2.14 -3.58
C MET A 86 -7.49 -0.77 -4.02
N THR A 87 -7.19 0.27 -3.26
CA THR A 87 -7.54 1.65 -3.62
C THR A 87 -6.91 2.05 -4.95
N ALA A 88 -5.63 1.71 -5.14
CA ALA A 88 -4.94 1.96 -6.40
C ALA A 88 -5.62 1.25 -7.57
N ALA A 89 -5.97 -0.02 -7.39
CA ALA A 89 -6.67 -0.80 -8.41
C ALA A 89 -8.03 -0.19 -8.74
N ASP A 90 -8.79 0.21 -7.72
CA ASP A 90 -10.11 0.83 -7.91
C ASP A 90 -10.00 2.12 -8.72
N ALA A 91 -9.00 2.96 -8.43
CA ALA A 91 -8.82 4.22 -9.15
C ALA A 91 -8.56 4.01 -10.65
N VAL A 92 -7.78 2.98 -10.99
CA VAL A 92 -7.51 2.64 -12.38
C VAL A 92 -8.73 2.00 -13.04
N MET A 93 -9.36 1.04 -12.36
CA MET A 93 -10.49 0.31 -12.92
C MET A 93 -11.72 1.19 -13.11
N SER A 94 -11.92 2.20 -12.29
CA SER A 94 -13.01 3.16 -12.44
C SER A 94 -12.75 4.21 -13.53
N GLY A 95 -11.53 4.26 -14.05
CA GLY A 95 -11.15 5.23 -15.08
C GLY A 95 -10.78 6.62 -14.57
N GLU A 96 -10.67 6.79 -13.24
CA GLU A 96 -10.28 8.08 -12.67
C GLU A 96 -8.84 8.46 -12.99
N VAL A 97 -7.96 7.47 -13.05
CA VAL A 97 -6.56 7.65 -13.45
C VAL A 97 -6.16 6.54 -14.42
N LYS A 98 -5.10 6.77 -15.16
CA LYS A 98 -4.59 5.76 -16.12
C LYS A 98 -3.68 4.74 -15.45
N ARG A 99 -3.02 5.12 -14.38
CA ARG A 99 -2.13 4.27 -13.60
C ARG A 99 -2.10 4.72 -12.16
N ALA A 100 -1.64 3.85 -11.27
CA ALA A 100 -1.56 4.18 -9.86
C ALA A 100 -0.32 3.55 -9.24
N PHE A 101 0.17 4.18 -8.20
CA PHE A 101 1.31 3.69 -7.42
C PHE A 101 0.93 3.67 -5.95
N ALA A 102 1.03 2.49 -5.34
CA ALA A 102 0.80 2.33 -3.92
C ALA A 102 2.15 2.28 -3.20
N LEU A 103 2.53 3.39 -2.57
CA LEU A 103 3.74 3.49 -1.75
C LEU A 103 3.36 3.11 -0.33
N VAL A 104 3.31 1.81 -0.08
CA VAL A 104 2.76 1.23 1.16
C VAL A 104 3.69 0.18 1.72
N ARG A 105 3.55 -0.12 3.00
CA ARG A 105 4.17 -1.23 3.71
C ARG A 105 3.23 -1.71 4.81
N PRO A 106 3.31 -2.95 5.29
CA PRO A 106 4.28 -4.00 4.97
C PRO A 106 4.21 -4.46 3.52
N PRO A 107 5.34 -5.01 2.99
CA PRO A 107 5.35 -5.52 1.62
C PRO A 107 4.63 -6.85 1.51
N GLY A 108 4.22 -7.21 0.29
CA GLY A 108 3.56 -8.48 0.00
C GLY A 108 4.29 -9.33 -1.04
N HIS A 109 5.53 -8.95 -1.42
CA HIS A 109 6.22 -9.59 -2.52
C HIS A 109 6.67 -11.03 -2.24
N HIS A 110 6.65 -11.47 -0.97
CA HIS A 110 6.91 -12.86 -0.60
C HIS A 110 5.62 -13.67 -0.36
N ALA A 111 4.47 -13.03 -0.47
CA ALA A 111 3.19 -13.67 -0.17
C ALA A 111 2.83 -14.72 -1.23
N MET A 112 2.28 -15.86 -0.76
CA MET A 112 1.78 -16.95 -1.60
C MET A 112 0.50 -17.48 -0.97
N ARG A 113 -0.16 -18.40 -1.67
CA ARG A 113 -1.40 -19.03 -1.15
C ARG A 113 -1.18 -19.76 0.18
N ILE A 114 0.01 -20.29 0.40
CA ILE A 114 0.37 -21.07 1.58
C ILE A 114 1.34 -20.36 2.52
N VAL A 115 1.78 -19.13 2.17
CA VAL A 115 2.71 -18.32 2.94
C VAL A 115 2.17 -16.89 2.97
N HIS A 116 2.06 -16.32 4.18
CA HIS A 116 1.56 -14.94 4.32
C HIS A 116 2.59 -13.87 3.92
N GLY A 117 3.86 -14.22 3.80
CA GLY A 117 4.88 -13.37 3.23
C GLY A 117 5.81 -12.67 4.22
N ILE A 118 5.35 -12.38 5.41
CA ILE A 118 6.15 -11.72 6.46
C ILE A 118 5.82 -12.33 7.81
#